data_a992c961bb8480f4fb0e63eb4ef0ba60
#
_entry.id   a992c961bb8480f4fb0e63eb4ef0ba60
#
_cell.length_a   1.000
_cell.length_b   1.000
_cell.length_c   1.000
_cell.angle_alpha   90.00
_cell.angle_beta   90.00
_cell.angle_gamma   90.00
#
_symmetry.space_group_name_H-M   'P 1'
#
loop_
_entity.id
_entity.type
_entity.pdbx_description
1 polymer ?
#
loop_
_entity_poly.entity_id
_entity_poly.type
_entity_poly.pdbx_seq_one_letter_code
_entity_poly.pdbx_strand_id
1 'polypeptide(L)'
;KVTLGNSRTIQVNVMGEVFQPGTYALSSFSTVFHALYRAGGVSDIGSLRNIQVVRGGQKIATVDVYDFIMKGKINDDIRLQEGDVIIVPPYEALVSIEGNVKRPMKYEMKNNESVATLLKYAGGFSGDAYTRSLRMIRQNGKEYQIYTIDDIDYSVFQVKDGDALTAEAILDRFENKLEIKGAVYRAGIYQIGGTLNTVREL
;
A
#
# COMPACT_ATOMS: atom_id res chain seq x y z
N LYS A 1 31.67 30.21 27.15
CA LYS A 1 31.72 29.84 25.70
C LYS A 1 31.23 28.42 25.58
N VAL A 2 30.06 28.21 24.99
CA VAL A 2 29.56 26.87 24.64
C VAL A 2 30.06 26.57 23.25
N THR A 3 30.95 25.58 23.12
CA THR A 3 31.42 25.07 21.83
C THR A 3 30.60 23.85 21.47
N LEU A 4 29.98 23.87 20.29
CA LEU A 4 29.37 22.70 19.69
C LEU A 4 30.50 21.69 19.37
N GLY A 5 30.51 20.54 20.04
CA GLY A 5 31.40 19.43 19.70
C GLY A 5 30.95 18.77 18.39
N ASN A 6 31.91 18.17 17.68
CA ASN A 6 31.59 17.37 16.49
C ASN A 6 30.76 16.16 16.88
N SER A 7 29.76 15.79 16.07
CA SER A 7 28.99 14.57 16.30
C SER A 7 29.92 13.36 16.17
N ARG A 8 29.84 12.43 17.14
CA ARG A 8 30.58 11.17 17.09
C ARG A 8 30.14 10.35 15.89
N THR A 9 31.06 9.78 15.17
CA THR A 9 30.78 8.80 14.12
C THR A 9 30.67 7.41 14.76
N ILE A 10 29.67 6.64 14.29
CA ILE A 10 29.43 5.24 14.63
C ILE A 10 29.52 4.37 13.39
N GLN A 11 29.92 3.12 13.55
CA GLN A 11 29.87 2.13 12.48
C GLN A 11 28.68 1.18 12.70
N VAL A 12 27.88 0.98 11.65
CA VAL A 12 26.74 0.07 11.64
C VAL A 12 26.84 -0.85 10.43
N ASN A 13 26.35 -2.08 10.58
CA ASN A 13 26.31 -3.05 9.50
C ASN A 13 24.89 -3.11 8.92
N VAL A 14 24.74 -3.05 7.59
CA VAL A 14 23.48 -3.25 6.89
C VAL A 14 23.60 -4.51 6.04
N MET A 15 22.73 -5.47 6.28
CA MET A 15 22.76 -6.81 5.71
C MET A 15 21.39 -7.24 5.16
N GLY A 16 21.40 -8.28 4.32
CA GLY A 16 20.20 -8.87 3.73
C GLY A 16 19.81 -8.17 2.44
N GLU A 17 18.52 -8.04 2.22
CA GLU A 17 17.92 -7.61 0.97
C GLU A 17 17.92 -6.08 0.80
N VAL A 18 19.13 -5.51 0.67
CA VAL A 18 19.39 -4.10 0.37
C VAL A 18 20.25 -4.00 -0.89
N PHE A 19 20.22 -2.86 -1.57
CA PHE A 19 20.99 -2.70 -2.81
C PHE A 19 22.51 -2.76 -2.57
N GLN A 20 22.99 -2.23 -1.46
CA GLN A 20 24.41 -2.20 -1.12
C GLN A 20 24.60 -2.65 0.34
N PRO A 21 24.69 -3.96 0.60
CA PRO A 21 25.03 -4.45 1.93
C PRO A 21 26.46 -4.08 2.29
N GLY A 22 26.71 -3.76 3.57
CA GLY A 22 28.04 -3.37 4.03
C GLY A 22 28.05 -2.66 5.37
N THR A 23 29.23 -2.19 5.74
CA THR A 23 29.47 -1.40 6.96
C THR A 23 29.48 0.08 6.61
N TYR A 24 28.73 0.88 7.35
CA TYR A 24 28.54 2.30 7.10
C TYR A 24 28.96 3.13 8.31
N ALA A 25 29.77 4.15 8.05
CA ALA A 25 30.08 5.19 9.02
C ALA A 25 28.98 6.25 9.00
N LEU A 26 28.26 6.39 10.10
CA LEU A 26 27.14 7.29 10.27
C LEU A 26 27.34 8.20 11.50
N SER A 27 26.59 9.31 11.54
CA SER A 27 26.51 10.11 12.75
C SER A 27 25.82 9.34 13.88
N SER A 28 26.24 9.55 15.14
CA SER A 28 25.57 8.98 16.34
C SER A 28 24.11 9.44 16.51
N PHE A 29 23.63 10.39 15.72
CA PHE A 29 22.24 10.80 15.67
C PHE A 29 21.44 10.07 14.58
N SER A 30 22.08 9.19 13.80
CA SER A 30 21.45 8.47 12.71
C SER A 30 20.50 7.41 13.21
N THR A 31 19.46 7.17 12.42
CA THR A 31 18.42 6.18 12.64
C THR A 31 18.50 5.09 11.58
N VAL A 32 17.63 4.08 11.68
CA VAL A 32 17.54 2.98 10.71
C VAL A 32 17.32 3.50 9.29
N PHE A 33 16.45 4.51 9.12
CA PHE A 33 16.21 5.10 7.79
C PHE A 33 17.46 5.72 7.17
N HIS A 34 18.29 6.38 7.97
CA HIS A 34 19.56 6.94 7.47
C HIS A 34 20.50 5.85 6.97
N ALA A 35 20.58 4.73 7.69
CA ALA A 35 21.41 3.61 7.30
C ALA A 35 20.90 2.94 6.03
N LEU A 36 19.59 2.69 5.91
CA LEU A 36 18.97 2.14 4.71
C LEU A 36 19.18 3.06 3.50
N TYR A 37 19.01 4.37 3.68
CA TYR A 37 19.26 5.33 2.62
C TYR A 37 20.71 5.30 2.12
N ARG A 38 21.66 5.15 3.04
CA ARG A 38 23.10 5.00 2.69
C ARG A 38 23.39 3.68 1.98
N ALA A 39 22.64 2.62 2.29
CA ALA A 39 22.71 1.31 1.63
C ALA A 39 21.97 1.27 0.28
N GLY A 40 21.50 2.41 -0.23
CA GLY A 40 20.77 2.50 -1.50
C GLY A 40 19.29 2.07 -1.43
N GLY A 41 18.77 1.82 -0.24
CA GLY A 41 17.40 1.35 -0.01
C GLY A 41 17.28 -0.17 0.08
N VAL A 42 16.06 -0.64 0.22
CA VAL A 42 15.68 -2.06 0.24
C VAL A 42 15.55 -2.56 -1.20
N SER A 43 16.05 -3.77 -1.48
CA SER A 43 15.95 -4.39 -2.81
C SER A 43 14.52 -4.82 -3.14
N ASP A 44 14.27 -5.21 -4.38
CA ASP A 44 12.93 -5.59 -4.88
C ASP A 44 12.30 -6.76 -4.13
N ILE A 45 13.11 -7.61 -3.52
CA ILE A 45 12.67 -8.76 -2.71
C ILE A 45 12.77 -8.51 -1.21
N GLY A 46 13.25 -7.34 -0.80
CA GLY A 46 13.43 -7.01 0.61
C GLY A 46 12.13 -6.53 1.27
N SER A 47 11.98 -6.90 2.54
CA SER A 47 10.84 -6.46 3.35
C SER A 47 10.99 -5.01 3.78
N LEU A 48 9.98 -4.19 3.53
CA LEU A 48 9.81 -2.85 4.09
C LEU A 48 9.11 -2.90 5.46
N ARG A 49 8.63 -4.06 5.89
CA ARG A 49 7.76 -4.20 7.04
C ARG A 49 8.33 -5.03 8.17
N ASN A 50 9.50 -5.64 7.95
CA ASN A 50 10.18 -6.49 8.93
C ASN A 50 11.69 -6.20 9.02
N ILE A 51 12.06 -4.92 8.99
CA ILE A 51 13.45 -4.52 9.11
C ILE A 51 13.89 -4.68 10.56
N GLN A 52 14.87 -5.54 10.83
CA GLN A 52 15.29 -5.88 12.17
C GLN A 52 16.56 -5.12 12.57
N VAL A 53 16.60 -4.67 13.81
CA VAL A 53 17.78 -4.07 14.40
C VAL A 53 18.30 -4.98 15.50
N VAL A 54 19.55 -5.39 15.37
CA VAL A 54 20.25 -6.29 16.31
C VAL A 54 21.37 -5.53 16.97
N ARG A 55 21.43 -5.60 18.29
CA ARG A 55 22.46 -5.00 19.14
C ARG A 55 22.97 -6.03 20.13
N GLY A 56 24.28 -6.24 20.17
CA GLY A 56 24.86 -7.24 21.07
C GLY A 56 24.33 -8.67 20.85
N GLY A 57 23.99 -9.03 19.62
CA GLY A 57 23.42 -10.34 19.28
C GLY A 57 21.93 -10.50 19.57
N GLN A 58 21.24 -9.47 20.08
CA GLN A 58 19.80 -9.52 20.39
C GLN A 58 19.01 -8.57 19.47
N LYS A 59 17.87 -9.04 18.99
CA LYS A 59 16.94 -8.20 18.24
C LYS A 59 16.27 -7.21 19.21
N ILE A 60 16.55 -5.91 19.02
CA ILE A 60 16.06 -4.83 19.88
C ILE A 60 14.86 -4.10 19.31
N ALA A 61 14.68 -4.14 17.99
CA ALA A 61 13.53 -3.53 17.33
C ALA A 61 13.21 -4.19 16.00
N THR A 62 11.98 -3.99 15.55
CA THR A 62 11.52 -4.26 14.17
C THR A 62 10.89 -2.98 13.65
N VAL A 63 11.38 -2.50 12.51
CA VAL A 63 10.89 -1.28 11.86
C VAL A 63 9.97 -1.64 10.70
N ASP A 64 8.76 -1.07 10.71
CA ASP A 64 7.77 -1.17 9.64
C ASP A 64 7.65 0.20 8.95
N VAL A 65 8.15 0.28 7.71
CA VAL A 65 8.12 1.52 6.91
C VAL A 65 6.70 1.95 6.58
N TYR A 66 5.77 1.01 6.46
CA TYR A 66 4.36 1.32 6.21
C TYR A 66 3.73 2.07 7.39
N ASP A 67 4.05 1.70 8.62
CA ASP A 67 3.58 2.41 9.80
C ASP A 67 4.10 3.85 9.83
N PHE A 68 5.33 4.06 9.39
CA PHE A 68 5.89 5.41 9.23
C PHE A 68 5.15 6.22 8.15
N ILE A 69 5.00 5.65 6.92
CA ILE A 69 4.37 6.33 5.78
C ILE A 69 2.88 6.59 6.03
N MET A 70 2.17 5.63 6.62
CA MET A 70 0.70 5.69 6.74
C MET A 70 0.23 6.38 8.01
N LYS A 71 1.01 6.31 9.09
CA LYS A 71 0.62 6.81 10.42
C LYS A 71 1.49 7.97 10.91
N GLY A 72 2.59 8.28 10.22
CA GLY A 72 3.58 9.26 10.68
C GLY A 72 4.26 8.86 12.00
N LYS A 73 4.16 7.58 12.38
CA LYS A 73 4.77 7.07 13.61
C LYS A 73 6.23 6.73 13.38
N ILE A 74 7.11 7.47 14.04
CA ILE A 74 8.57 7.23 14.06
C ILE A 74 8.96 6.38 15.27
N ASN A 75 8.01 5.80 15.99
CA ASN A 75 8.26 5.17 17.29
C ASN A 75 9.27 4.01 17.25
N ASP A 76 9.41 3.36 16.09
CA ASP A 76 10.31 2.23 15.89
C ASP A 76 11.61 2.62 15.16
N ASP A 77 11.75 3.88 14.74
CA ASP A 77 12.98 4.40 14.15
C ASP A 77 13.98 4.79 15.25
N ILE A 78 14.60 3.78 15.81
CA ILE A 78 15.54 3.94 16.91
C ILE A 78 16.86 4.59 16.47
N ARG A 79 17.49 5.33 17.38
CA ARG A 79 18.86 5.80 17.19
C ARG A 79 19.83 4.63 17.20
N LEU A 80 20.65 4.59 16.18
CA LEU A 80 21.69 3.57 16.03
C LEU A 80 22.85 3.81 16.99
N GLN A 81 23.50 2.72 17.34
CA GLN A 81 24.71 2.72 18.17
C GLN A 81 25.86 2.00 17.45
N GLU A 82 27.04 2.18 17.96
CA GLU A 82 28.25 1.50 17.49
C GLU A 82 28.03 -0.02 17.47
N GLY A 83 28.29 -0.66 16.32
CA GLY A 83 28.20 -2.11 16.17
C GLY A 83 26.77 -2.64 15.93
N ASP A 84 25.76 -1.77 15.80
CA ASP A 84 24.42 -2.23 15.43
C ASP A 84 24.42 -2.92 14.07
N VAL A 85 23.56 -3.93 13.93
CA VAL A 85 23.33 -4.66 12.70
C VAL A 85 21.88 -4.47 12.27
N ILE A 86 21.67 -3.94 11.07
CA ILE A 86 20.38 -3.81 10.44
C ILE A 86 20.23 -4.95 9.45
N ILE A 87 19.18 -5.76 9.62
CA ILE A 87 18.91 -6.92 8.79
C ILE A 87 17.58 -6.71 8.06
N VAL A 88 17.63 -6.75 6.75
CA VAL A 88 16.44 -6.70 5.88
C VAL A 88 16.19 -8.10 5.35
N PRO A 89 15.17 -8.82 5.85
CA PRO A 89 14.79 -10.14 5.29
C PRO A 89 14.01 -9.97 3.99
N PRO A 90 13.76 -11.06 3.23
CA PRO A 90 12.79 -11.05 2.15
C PRO A 90 11.37 -10.71 2.64
N TYR A 91 10.51 -10.18 1.75
CA TYR A 91 9.09 -9.95 2.07
C TYR A 91 8.35 -11.29 2.30
N GLU A 92 7.25 -11.25 3.07
CA GLU A 92 6.42 -12.44 3.35
C GLU A 92 5.36 -12.64 2.25
N ALA A 93 4.66 -11.59 1.88
CA ALA A 93 3.62 -11.62 0.87
C ALA A 93 3.61 -10.32 0.05
N LEU A 94 3.59 -10.45 -1.26
CA LEU A 94 3.47 -9.35 -2.20
C LEU A 94 2.16 -9.48 -2.98
N VAL A 95 1.28 -8.48 -2.85
CA VAL A 95 -0.06 -8.47 -3.43
C VAL A 95 -0.19 -7.29 -4.38
N SER A 96 -0.68 -7.52 -5.59
CA SER A 96 -0.96 -6.45 -6.54
C SER A 96 -2.41 -5.98 -6.44
N ILE A 97 -2.61 -4.68 -6.62
CA ILE A 97 -3.93 -4.10 -6.84
C ILE A 97 -3.86 -3.13 -8.02
N GLU A 98 -4.79 -3.30 -8.94
CA GLU A 98 -4.85 -2.57 -10.22
C GLU A 98 -6.24 -2.00 -10.48
N GLY A 99 -6.37 -1.22 -11.57
CA GLY A 99 -7.62 -0.61 -11.98
C GLY A 99 -7.96 0.65 -11.19
N ASN A 100 -9.24 0.82 -10.84
CA ASN A 100 -9.79 2.06 -10.30
C ASN A 100 -9.55 2.25 -8.80
N VAL A 101 -8.26 2.27 -8.42
CA VAL A 101 -7.78 2.68 -7.10
C VAL A 101 -6.84 3.88 -7.23
N LYS A 102 -6.65 4.65 -6.17
CA LYS A 102 -5.84 5.87 -6.24
C LYS A 102 -4.34 5.60 -6.45
N ARG A 103 -3.82 4.47 -5.96
CA ARG A 103 -2.42 4.07 -6.10
C ARG A 103 -2.33 2.61 -6.49
N PRO A 104 -2.49 2.28 -7.80
CA PRO A 104 -2.33 0.92 -8.30
C PRO A 104 -0.85 0.54 -8.28
N MET A 105 -0.50 -0.47 -7.48
CA MET A 105 0.86 -1.00 -7.38
C MET A 105 0.88 -2.32 -6.59
N LYS A 106 2.06 -2.89 -6.40
CA LYS A 106 2.28 -4.02 -5.50
C LYS A 106 2.52 -3.54 -4.08
N TYR A 107 1.90 -4.21 -3.11
CA TYR A 107 2.02 -3.91 -1.69
C TYR A 107 2.51 -5.12 -0.93
N GLU A 108 3.45 -4.92 -0.02
CA GLU A 108 3.84 -5.94 0.95
C GLU A 108 2.76 -6.05 2.01
N MET A 109 2.20 -7.26 2.14
CA MET A 109 1.16 -7.57 3.10
C MET A 109 1.66 -8.56 4.15
N LYS A 110 1.14 -8.45 5.37
CA LYS A 110 1.34 -9.45 6.42
C LYS A 110 0.26 -10.52 6.31
N ASN A 111 0.58 -11.75 6.74
CA ASN A 111 -0.29 -12.92 6.59
C ASN A 111 -1.70 -12.81 7.20
N ASN A 112 -1.96 -11.82 8.03
CA ASN A 112 -3.26 -11.59 8.68
C ASN A 112 -3.97 -10.33 8.20
N GLU A 113 -3.46 -9.67 7.17
CA GLU A 113 -4.05 -8.45 6.64
C GLU A 113 -5.11 -8.75 5.59
N SER A 114 -6.15 -7.91 5.58
CA SER A 114 -7.32 -8.08 4.74
C SER A 114 -7.30 -7.20 3.49
N VAL A 115 -8.23 -7.45 2.58
CA VAL A 115 -8.50 -6.60 1.41
C VAL A 115 -8.76 -5.15 1.81
N ALA A 116 -9.46 -4.90 2.92
CA ALA A 116 -9.68 -3.54 3.42
C ALA A 116 -8.35 -2.84 3.79
N THR A 117 -7.39 -3.57 4.34
CA THR A 117 -6.05 -3.04 4.65
C THR A 117 -5.29 -2.72 3.35
N LEU A 118 -5.34 -3.60 2.36
CA LEU A 118 -4.75 -3.37 1.04
C LEU A 118 -5.34 -2.12 0.38
N LEU A 119 -6.67 -1.98 0.38
CA LEU A 119 -7.34 -0.79 -0.14
C LEU A 119 -6.90 0.48 0.58
N LYS A 120 -6.72 0.42 1.90
CA LYS A 120 -6.19 1.55 2.68
C LYS A 120 -4.79 1.94 2.22
N TYR A 121 -3.91 0.98 1.96
CA TYR A 121 -2.57 1.24 1.43
C TYR A 121 -2.63 1.82 0.01
N ALA A 122 -3.56 1.34 -0.83
CA ALA A 122 -3.81 1.89 -2.16
C ALA A 122 -4.48 3.28 -2.15
N GLY A 123 -4.80 3.84 -0.98
CA GLY A 123 -5.45 5.15 -0.82
C GLY A 123 -6.95 5.14 -1.08
N GLY A 124 -7.57 3.95 -1.18
CA GLY A 124 -8.97 3.74 -1.49
C GLY A 124 -9.26 3.75 -3.00
N PHE A 125 -10.53 3.65 -3.33
CA PHE A 125 -11.02 3.66 -4.70
C PHE A 125 -10.88 5.04 -5.36
N SER A 126 -10.75 5.07 -6.70
CA SER A 126 -10.93 6.28 -7.50
C SER A 126 -12.42 6.64 -7.60
N GLY A 127 -12.72 7.86 -8.09
CA GLY A 127 -14.09 8.36 -8.12
C GLY A 127 -15.05 7.62 -9.08
N ASP A 128 -14.50 6.90 -10.03
CA ASP A 128 -15.18 6.11 -11.06
C ASP A 128 -15.14 4.60 -10.81
N ALA A 129 -14.69 4.19 -9.63
CA ALA A 129 -14.57 2.78 -9.26
C ALA A 129 -15.93 2.16 -8.92
N TYR A 130 -16.12 0.89 -9.33
CA TYR A 130 -17.18 0.05 -8.81
C TYR A 130 -16.77 -0.51 -7.45
N THR A 131 -17.35 0.03 -6.38
CA THR A 131 -16.92 -0.24 -5.00
C THR A 131 -17.57 -1.44 -4.34
N ARG A 132 -18.57 -2.06 -5.00
CA ARG A 132 -19.37 -3.16 -4.44
C ARG A 132 -18.63 -4.50 -4.42
N SER A 133 -17.68 -4.69 -5.35
CA SER A 133 -16.87 -5.89 -5.37
C SER A 133 -15.51 -5.64 -6.00
N LEU A 134 -14.55 -6.48 -5.65
CA LEU A 134 -13.24 -6.60 -6.28
C LEU A 134 -13.10 -7.99 -6.91
N ARG A 135 -12.51 -8.05 -8.09
CA ARG A 135 -12.08 -9.32 -8.66
C ARG A 135 -10.66 -9.62 -8.21
N MET A 136 -10.42 -10.85 -7.79
CA MET A 136 -9.10 -11.31 -7.38
C MET A 136 -8.74 -12.59 -8.12
N ILE A 137 -7.50 -12.69 -8.53
CA ILE A 137 -6.88 -13.89 -9.07
C ILE A 137 -5.88 -14.40 -8.05
N ARG A 138 -6.00 -15.67 -7.66
CA ARG A 138 -5.10 -16.36 -6.74
C ARG A 138 -4.55 -17.63 -7.39
N GLN A 139 -3.29 -17.90 -7.17
CA GLN A 139 -2.66 -19.15 -7.58
C GLN A 139 -2.78 -20.20 -6.47
N ASN A 140 -3.14 -21.42 -6.82
CA ASN A 140 -3.21 -22.54 -5.87
C ASN A 140 -2.05 -23.54 -6.01
N GLY A 141 -0.98 -23.16 -6.74
CA GLY A 141 0.18 -24.00 -7.02
C GLY A 141 0.03 -24.90 -8.26
N LYS A 142 -1.17 -24.97 -8.86
CA LYS A 142 -1.46 -25.71 -10.10
C LYS A 142 -2.18 -24.85 -11.11
N GLU A 143 -3.16 -24.10 -10.68
CA GLU A 143 -4.08 -23.35 -11.54
C GLU A 143 -4.38 -21.98 -10.92
N TYR A 144 -4.98 -21.09 -11.71
CA TYR A 144 -5.52 -19.83 -11.25
C TYR A 144 -6.95 -20.01 -10.77
N GLN A 145 -7.29 -19.39 -9.67
CA GLN A 145 -8.63 -19.28 -9.15
C GLN A 145 -9.10 -17.82 -9.20
N ILE A 146 -10.33 -17.60 -9.63
CA ILE A 146 -10.96 -16.28 -9.65
C ILE A 146 -11.91 -16.18 -8.47
N TYR A 147 -11.80 -15.08 -7.74
CA TYR A 147 -12.69 -14.72 -6.64
C TYR A 147 -13.36 -13.39 -6.96
N THR A 148 -14.64 -13.29 -6.65
CA THR A 148 -15.34 -12.01 -6.52
C THR A 148 -15.53 -11.77 -5.03
N ILE A 149 -14.95 -10.70 -4.52
CA ILE A 149 -14.98 -10.35 -3.11
C ILE A 149 -15.92 -9.16 -2.96
N ASP A 150 -17.03 -9.36 -2.26
CA ASP A 150 -18.01 -8.31 -2.04
C ASP A 150 -17.56 -7.32 -0.95
N ASP A 151 -18.09 -6.11 -0.95
CA ASP A 151 -17.71 -5.03 -0.05
C ASP A 151 -17.88 -5.38 1.43
N ILE A 152 -18.87 -6.22 1.77
CA ILE A 152 -19.10 -6.73 3.12
C ILE A 152 -17.96 -7.62 3.63
N ASP A 153 -17.22 -8.27 2.73
CA ASP A 153 -16.15 -9.21 3.05
C ASP A 153 -14.76 -8.57 3.05
N TYR A 154 -14.60 -7.32 2.61
CA TYR A 154 -13.29 -6.67 2.52
C TYR A 154 -12.50 -6.68 3.82
N SER A 155 -13.16 -6.60 4.96
CA SER A 155 -12.52 -6.56 6.27
C SER A 155 -12.07 -7.93 6.79
N VAL A 156 -12.68 -9.01 6.31
CA VAL A 156 -12.44 -10.39 6.78
C VAL A 156 -11.66 -11.23 5.78
N PHE A 157 -11.74 -10.90 4.49
CA PHE A 157 -11.05 -11.65 3.45
C PHE A 157 -9.55 -11.37 3.48
N GLN A 158 -8.76 -12.39 3.85
CA GLN A 158 -7.31 -12.28 3.96
C GLN A 158 -6.64 -12.47 2.59
N VAL A 159 -5.70 -11.58 2.29
CA VAL A 159 -4.85 -11.67 1.11
C VAL A 159 -3.65 -12.58 1.35
N LYS A 160 -3.12 -13.17 0.28
CA LYS A 160 -1.95 -14.06 0.30
C LYS A 160 -0.92 -13.62 -0.72
N ASP A 161 0.29 -14.14 -0.58
CA ASP A 161 1.36 -13.89 -1.55
C ASP A 161 0.93 -14.26 -2.97
N GLY A 162 1.23 -13.39 -3.93
CA GLY A 162 0.90 -13.55 -5.33
C GLY A 162 -0.54 -13.23 -5.72
N ASP A 163 -1.40 -12.80 -4.79
CA ASP A 163 -2.76 -12.36 -5.12
C ASP A 163 -2.72 -11.11 -6.02
N ALA A 164 -3.58 -11.11 -7.03
CA ALA A 164 -3.77 -9.98 -7.93
C ALA A 164 -5.24 -9.51 -7.88
N LEU A 165 -5.46 -8.31 -7.36
CA LEU A 165 -6.78 -7.70 -7.24
C LEU A 165 -6.99 -6.66 -8.34
N THR A 166 -8.23 -6.57 -8.82
CA THR A 166 -8.64 -5.56 -9.81
C THR A 166 -9.91 -4.85 -9.34
N ALA A 167 -9.81 -3.53 -9.24
CA ALA A 167 -10.97 -2.66 -9.04
C ALA A 167 -11.51 -2.22 -10.39
N GLU A 168 -12.74 -2.60 -10.70
CA GLU A 168 -13.38 -2.27 -11.98
C GLU A 168 -13.98 -0.86 -11.95
N ALA A 169 -14.22 -0.28 -13.13
CA ALA A 169 -14.95 0.95 -13.26
C ALA A 169 -16.46 0.70 -13.13
N ILE A 170 -17.22 1.73 -12.74
CA ILE A 170 -18.68 1.73 -12.91
C ILE A 170 -19.03 1.60 -14.40
N LEU A 171 -20.18 1.05 -14.69
CA LEU A 171 -20.64 0.93 -16.07
C LEU A 171 -20.86 2.31 -16.67
N ASP A 172 -20.46 2.50 -17.94
CA ASP A 172 -20.70 3.73 -18.70
C ASP A 172 -22.19 3.80 -19.13
N ARG A 173 -23.05 3.94 -18.14
CA ARG A 173 -24.48 4.13 -18.32
C ARG A 173 -25.05 5.01 -17.21
N PHE A 174 -26.12 5.74 -17.56
CA PHE A 174 -26.85 6.53 -16.59
C PHE A 174 -28.04 5.71 -16.05
N GLU A 175 -28.19 5.65 -14.76
CA GLU A 175 -29.29 4.95 -14.08
C GLU A 175 -30.64 5.65 -14.32
N ASN A 176 -30.62 6.99 -14.42
CA ASN A 176 -31.81 7.86 -14.47
C ASN A 176 -31.84 8.77 -15.70
N LYS A 177 -31.26 8.30 -16.82
CA LYS A 177 -31.22 9.07 -18.08
C LYS A 177 -32.51 8.85 -18.90
N LEU A 178 -33.12 9.94 -19.33
CA LEU A 178 -34.13 9.99 -20.37
C LEU A 178 -33.61 10.82 -21.54
N GLU A 179 -33.75 10.33 -22.74
CA GLU A 179 -33.37 11.05 -23.95
C GLU A 179 -34.60 11.33 -24.80
N ILE A 180 -34.87 12.61 -25.09
CA ILE A 180 -35.98 13.08 -25.93
C ILE A 180 -35.40 13.49 -27.27
N LYS A 181 -35.92 12.87 -28.35
CA LYS A 181 -35.55 13.15 -29.75
C LYS A 181 -36.76 13.45 -30.60
N GLY A 182 -36.55 14.13 -31.73
CA GLY A 182 -37.55 14.41 -32.73
C GLY A 182 -38.09 15.83 -32.70
N ALA A 183 -39.28 16.02 -33.22
CA ALA A 183 -39.94 17.35 -33.35
C ALA A 183 -40.59 17.80 -32.04
N VAL A 184 -39.76 18.05 -31.04
CA VAL A 184 -40.17 18.53 -29.71
C VAL A 184 -39.56 19.91 -29.44
N TYR A 185 -40.15 20.68 -28.52
CA TYR A 185 -39.72 22.05 -28.22
C TYR A 185 -38.27 22.10 -27.71
N ARG A 186 -37.83 21.11 -26.89
CA ARG A 186 -36.44 20.94 -26.44
C ARG A 186 -36.06 19.49 -26.50
N ALA A 187 -35.33 19.10 -27.51
CA ALA A 187 -34.67 17.81 -27.56
C ALA A 187 -33.42 17.79 -26.62
N GLY A 188 -33.13 16.68 -26.00
CA GLY A 188 -31.99 16.58 -25.11
C GLY A 188 -32.05 15.43 -24.11
N ILE A 189 -31.11 15.46 -23.16
CA ILE A 189 -30.99 14.47 -22.08
C ILE A 189 -31.60 15.09 -20.82
N TYR A 190 -32.43 14.33 -20.15
CA TYR A 190 -33.15 14.72 -18.95
C TYR A 190 -32.98 13.67 -17.86
N GLN A 191 -33.12 14.09 -16.61
CA GLN A 191 -33.11 13.20 -15.46
C GLN A 191 -34.52 12.64 -15.24
N ILE A 192 -34.66 11.32 -15.10
CA ILE A 192 -35.88 10.68 -14.59
C ILE A 192 -35.90 10.81 -13.07
N GLY A 193 -37.01 11.21 -12.50
CA GLY A 193 -37.22 11.37 -11.06
C GLY A 193 -37.57 12.80 -10.67
N GLY A 194 -37.99 13.04 -9.44
CA GLY A 194 -38.48 14.33 -8.99
C GLY A 194 -39.84 14.65 -9.62
N THR A 195 -39.89 15.67 -10.47
CA THR A 195 -41.11 16.10 -11.18
C THR A 195 -41.36 15.40 -12.50
N LEU A 196 -40.39 14.63 -13.05
CA LEU A 196 -40.46 13.94 -14.34
C LEU A 196 -40.63 12.43 -14.15
N ASN A 197 -41.86 12.01 -13.81
CA ASN A 197 -42.19 10.59 -13.61
C ASN A 197 -43.13 10.03 -14.69
N THR A 198 -43.73 10.89 -15.48
CA THR A 198 -44.66 10.51 -16.55
C THR A 198 -44.38 11.25 -17.85
N VAL A 199 -44.79 10.67 -18.98
CA VAL A 199 -44.67 11.29 -20.32
C VAL A 199 -45.42 12.63 -20.40
N ARG A 200 -46.41 12.84 -19.54
CA ARG A 200 -47.21 14.10 -19.50
C ARG A 200 -46.42 15.26 -18.88
N GLU A 201 -45.41 14.96 -18.05
CA GLU A 201 -44.58 15.96 -17.36
C GLU A 201 -43.35 16.35 -18.19
N LEU A 202 -43.13 15.69 -19.32
CA LEU A 202 -42.16 16.01 -20.36
C LEU A 202 -42.69 17.11 -21.29
#